data_8e7075a8382a23cc2fbe1f7b3c85468a
#
_entry.id   8e7075a8382a23cc2fbe1f7b3c85468a
#
_cell.length_a   1.000
_cell.length_b   1.000
_cell.length_c   1.000
_cell.angle_alpha   90.00
_cell.angle_beta   90.00
_cell.angle_gamma   90.00
#
_symmetry.space_group_name_H-M   'P 1'
#
loop_
_entity.id
_entity.type
_entity.pdbx_description
1 polymer ?
#
loop_
_entity_poly.entity_id
_entity_poly.type
_entity_poly.pdbx_seq_one_letter_code
_entity_poly.pdbx_strand_id
1 'polypeptide(L)'
;MAKQLKRWQGWLLFGGSMVVVFILGLLVSSLLERRAEVVSIFNNRRTPMEGIVSENSKFASDFPREYETWKQTADTTFKSEFNSSQAVDVLDQRPNMVILWAGYAFSWDYATPRGHQHAVEDLRRTLRTGAPGVTEGKEPQPGTCWTCKGPDVPRLMKEHGVANFYKAPWSKWGDQVMNSVGCSDCHDSKTMDLKPARPALYEAWQRVGKDVNKATHQEMRSLVCAQCHTEYYFKGDEKYLTFPQDSGMTVEAMEKYYDAMNYKDYTHALSRAPILKAQHPGYEVHQMGIHGQRGVSCADCHMPYMSKGGVKYTPTTTL
;
A
#
# COMPACT_ATOMS: atom_id res chain seq x y z
N MET A 1 6.16 75.42 5.72
CA MET A 1 5.82 74.94 7.08
C MET A 1 5.43 73.46 6.98
N ALA A 2 6.26 72.53 7.48
CA ALA A 2 5.94 71.12 7.52
C ALA A 2 4.88 70.92 8.64
N LYS A 3 3.71 70.36 8.28
CA LYS A 3 2.62 70.09 9.19
C LYS A 3 3.06 68.95 10.13
N GLN A 4 3.26 69.22 11.42
CA GLN A 4 3.62 68.19 12.39
C GLN A 4 2.49 67.15 12.50
N LEU A 5 2.85 65.89 12.27
CA LEU A 5 1.93 64.77 12.42
C LEU A 5 1.48 64.60 13.89
N LYS A 6 0.18 64.42 14.11
CA LYS A 6 -0.34 64.12 15.46
C LYS A 6 0.18 62.71 15.88
N ARG A 7 0.47 62.49 17.16
CA ARG A 7 1.07 61.26 17.70
C ARG A 7 0.35 59.97 17.26
N TRP A 8 -0.98 60.00 17.20
CA TRP A 8 -1.77 58.88 16.72
C TRP A 8 -1.58 58.58 15.21
N GLN A 9 -1.35 59.61 14.41
CA GLN A 9 -1.05 59.43 12.97
C GLN A 9 0.33 58.77 12.75
N GLY A 10 1.30 59.01 13.65
CA GLY A 10 2.56 58.30 13.68
C GLY A 10 2.41 56.80 13.93
N TRP A 11 1.55 56.45 14.91
CA TRP A 11 1.26 55.06 15.20
C TRP A 11 0.49 54.36 14.08
N LEU A 12 -0.44 55.03 13.40
CA LEU A 12 -1.13 54.47 12.23
C LEU A 12 -0.18 54.23 11.06
N LEU A 13 0.73 55.16 10.79
CA LEU A 13 1.74 55.00 9.76
C LEU A 13 2.71 53.86 10.11
N PHE A 14 3.13 53.72 11.34
CA PHE A 14 3.96 52.63 11.82
C PHE A 14 3.25 51.28 11.66
N GLY A 15 2.04 51.17 12.19
CA GLY A 15 1.24 49.95 12.07
C GLY A 15 0.97 49.57 10.60
N GLY A 16 0.58 50.55 9.78
CA GLY A 16 0.38 50.36 8.35
C GLY A 16 1.65 49.89 7.61
N SER A 17 2.80 50.48 7.92
CA SER A 17 4.07 50.05 7.32
C SER A 17 4.46 48.65 7.73
N MET A 18 4.23 48.27 8.99
CA MET A 18 4.47 46.88 9.48
C MET A 18 3.59 45.84 8.74
N VAL A 19 2.29 46.16 8.53
CA VAL A 19 1.40 45.31 7.76
C VAL A 19 1.87 45.16 6.32
N VAL A 20 2.25 46.26 5.67
CA VAL A 20 2.80 46.24 4.29
C VAL A 20 4.08 45.40 4.19
N VAL A 21 5.03 45.59 5.12
CA VAL A 21 6.27 44.79 5.16
C VAL A 21 5.96 43.30 5.38
N PHE A 22 5.01 42.98 6.26
CA PHE A 22 4.61 41.61 6.49
C PHE A 22 4.00 40.97 5.23
N ILE A 23 3.08 41.67 4.55
CA ILE A 23 2.46 41.18 3.30
C ILE A 23 3.53 41.00 2.20
N LEU A 24 4.44 41.94 2.07
CA LEU A 24 5.56 41.84 1.10
C LEU A 24 6.46 40.66 1.44
N GLY A 25 6.75 40.41 2.73
CA GLY A 25 7.50 39.24 3.17
C GLY A 25 6.84 37.93 2.78
N LEU A 26 5.51 37.80 2.99
CA LEU A 26 4.73 36.64 2.58
C LEU A 26 4.74 36.45 1.05
N LEU A 27 4.59 37.54 0.29
CA LEU A 27 4.65 37.48 -1.18
C LEU A 27 6.03 37.03 -1.69
N VAL A 28 7.11 37.56 -1.14
CA VAL A 28 8.47 37.17 -1.49
C VAL A 28 8.72 35.71 -1.14
N SER A 29 8.30 35.26 0.05
CA SER A 29 8.40 33.86 0.45
C SER A 29 7.66 32.94 -0.52
N SER A 30 6.41 33.28 -0.87
CA SER A 30 5.60 32.53 -1.85
C SER A 30 6.24 32.47 -3.23
N LEU A 31 6.85 33.58 -3.69
CA LEU A 31 7.54 33.61 -4.98
C LEU A 31 8.82 32.76 -4.99
N LEU A 32 9.57 32.78 -3.89
CA LEU A 32 10.78 31.95 -3.74
C LEU A 32 10.44 30.45 -3.71
N GLU A 33 9.37 30.09 -2.99
CA GLU A 33 8.89 28.71 -2.97
C GLU A 33 8.44 28.23 -4.36
N ARG A 34 7.65 29.03 -5.08
CA ARG A 34 7.22 28.70 -6.45
C ARG A 34 8.41 28.59 -7.41
N ARG A 35 9.41 29.47 -7.27
CA ARG A 35 10.62 29.39 -8.08
C ARG A 35 11.42 28.12 -7.80
N ALA A 36 11.56 27.71 -6.53
CA ALA A 36 12.22 26.48 -6.15
C ALA A 36 11.49 25.24 -6.72
N GLU A 37 10.15 25.25 -6.67
CA GLU A 37 9.30 24.18 -7.25
C GLU A 37 9.50 24.08 -8.77
N VAL A 38 9.47 25.21 -9.49
CA VAL A 38 9.69 25.26 -10.94
C VAL A 38 11.08 24.75 -11.31
N VAL A 39 12.13 25.21 -10.62
CA VAL A 39 13.52 24.77 -10.86
C VAL A 39 13.65 23.26 -10.61
N SER A 40 13.00 22.72 -9.57
CA SER A 40 12.99 21.29 -9.28
C SER A 40 12.33 20.51 -10.42
N ILE A 41 11.19 20.95 -10.94
CA ILE A 41 10.48 20.29 -12.05
C ILE A 41 11.34 20.30 -13.34
N PHE A 42 11.97 21.43 -13.67
CA PHE A 42 12.78 21.55 -14.88
C PHE A 42 14.13 20.82 -14.80
N ASN A 43 14.73 20.71 -13.61
CA ASN A 43 16.00 20.02 -13.43
C ASN A 43 15.83 18.50 -13.26
N ASN A 44 14.62 18.03 -13.04
CA ASN A 44 14.33 16.59 -12.85
C ASN A 44 14.24 15.91 -14.23
N ARG A 45 15.40 15.70 -14.88
CA ARG A 45 15.50 14.84 -16.05
C ARG A 45 15.38 13.41 -15.56
N ARG A 46 14.18 12.84 -15.70
CA ARG A 46 13.93 11.44 -15.36
C ARG A 46 14.80 10.54 -16.20
N THR A 47 15.43 9.58 -15.56
CA THR A 47 16.11 8.48 -16.24
C THR A 47 15.04 7.65 -16.95
N PRO A 48 15.09 7.49 -18.29
CA PRO A 48 14.11 6.66 -18.98
C PRO A 48 14.14 5.24 -18.45
N MET A 49 13.01 4.77 -17.95
CA MET A 49 12.82 3.40 -17.50
C MET A 49 11.73 2.73 -18.33
N GLU A 50 11.90 1.47 -18.66
CA GLU A 50 10.93 0.71 -19.44
C GLU A 50 10.50 -0.56 -18.70
N GLY A 51 9.23 -0.90 -18.86
CA GLY A 51 8.65 -2.09 -18.25
C GLY A 51 8.50 -1.96 -16.73
N ILE A 52 8.61 -3.09 -16.02
CA ILE A 52 8.52 -3.18 -14.57
C ILE A 52 9.95 -3.13 -14.01
N VAL A 53 10.27 -2.08 -13.28
CA VAL A 53 11.57 -1.90 -12.63
C VAL A 53 11.47 -2.40 -11.20
N SER A 54 12.03 -3.57 -10.92
CA SER A 54 11.93 -4.22 -9.59
C SER A 54 12.80 -3.54 -8.53
N GLU A 55 13.99 -3.06 -8.91
CA GLU A 55 14.92 -2.44 -7.98
C GLU A 55 14.52 -1.00 -7.63
N ASN A 56 14.07 -0.78 -6.41
CA ASN A 56 13.66 0.56 -5.93
C ASN A 56 14.81 1.59 -5.92
N SER A 57 16.06 1.15 -5.77
CA SER A 57 17.24 2.03 -5.82
C SER A 57 17.41 2.77 -7.15
N LYS A 58 16.87 2.24 -8.24
CA LYS A 58 16.90 2.92 -9.55
C LYS A 58 16.07 4.19 -9.61
N PHE A 59 15.10 4.34 -8.71
CA PHE A 59 14.30 5.56 -8.58
C PHE A 59 14.93 6.62 -7.68
N ALA A 60 16.00 6.26 -6.94
CA ALA A 60 16.60 7.14 -5.92
C ALA A 60 17.14 8.45 -6.46
N SER A 61 17.72 8.46 -7.69
CA SER A 61 18.24 9.68 -8.32
C SER A 61 17.15 10.66 -8.71
N ASP A 62 16.02 10.14 -9.19
CA ASP A 62 14.93 10.95 -9.73
C ASP A 62 13.92 11.36 -8.65
N PHE A 63 13.79 10.52 -7.61
CA PHE A 63 12.84 10.67 -6.49
C PHE A 63 13.53 10.46 -5.12
N PRO A 64 14.56 11.27 -4.78
CA PRO A 64 15.40 11.00 -3.60
C PRO A 64 14.62 11.08 -2.28
N ARG A 65 13.60 11.95 -2.18
CA ARG A 65 12.81 12.12 -0.95
C ARG A 65 11.82 10.97 -0.74
N GLU A 66 11.15 10.57 -1.81
CA GLU A 66 10.22 9.44 -1.84
C GLU A 66 10.97 8.14 -1.57
N TYR A 67 12.15 7.97 -2.16
CA TYR A 67 13.01 6.82 -1.92
C TYR A 67 13.51 6.77 -0.47
N GLU A 68 13.91 7.90 0.11
CA GLU A 68 14.34 7.95 1.51
C GLU A 68 13.19 7.62 2.47
N THR A 69 11.99 8.15 2.24
CA THR A 69 10.81 7.80 3.07
C THR A 69 10.38 6.35 2.87
N TRP A 70 10.51 5.79 1.65
CA TRP A 70 10.31 4.37 1.42
C TRP A 70 11.31 3.52 2.24
N LYS A 71 12.58 3.88 2.30
CA LYS A 71 13.58 3.21 3.15
C LYS A 71 13.20 3.25 4.63
N GLN A 72 12.59 4.33 5.09
CA GLN A 72 12.12 4.45 6.48
C GLN A 72 11.02 3.43 6.85
N THR A 73 10.35 2.82 5.87
CA THR A 73 9.43 1.70 6.15
C THR A 73 10.16 0.46 6.72
N ALA A 74 11.49 0.44 6.71
CA ALA A 74 12.31 -0.56 7.38
C ALA A 74 12.48 -0.32 8.89
N ASP A 75 12.09 0.86 9.40
CA ASP A 75 12.24 1.18 10.83
C ASP A 75 11.35 0.28 11.70
N THR A 76 11.98 -0.45 12.62
CA THR A 76 11.31 -1.34 13.57
C THR A 76 11.41 -0.85 15.02
N THR A 77 11.76 0.41 15.22
CA THR A 77 12.03 0.96 16.56
C THR A 77 10.80 1.50 17.27
N PHE A 78 9.69 1.69 16.56
CA PHE A 78 8.46 2.24 17.13
C PHE A 78 7.30 1.24 17.11
N LYS A 79 6.28 1.52 17.92
CA LYS A 79 5.01 0.79 17.97
C LYS A 79 3.87 1.77 18.11
N SER A 80 2.89 1.72 17.19
CA SER A 80 1.63 2.44 17.34
C SER A 80 0.62 1.64 18.17
N GLU A 81 -0.49 2.27 18.56
CA GLU A 81 -1.54 1.62 19.34
C GLU A 81 -2.19 0.44 18.59
N PHE A 82 -2.44 0.60 17.30
CA PHE A 82 -3.21 -0.39 16.50
C PHE A 82 -2.34 -1.18 15.55
N ASN A 83 -1.12 -0.75 15.29
CA ASN A 83 -0.21 -1.43 14.40
C ASN A 83 1.23 -1.21 14.84
N SER A 84 2.16 -1.89 14.21
CA SER A 84 3.53 -1.91 14.64
C SER A 84 4.49 -1.95 13.46
N SER A 85 5.62 -1.28 13.61
CA SER A 85 6.80 -1.52 12.78
C SER A 85 7.58 -2.76 13.25
N GLN A 86 7.20 -3.34 14.39
CA GLN A 86 7.82 -4.52 14.99
C GLN A 86 7.01 -5.77 14.66
N ALA A 87 7.69 -6.87 14.33
CA ALA A 87 7.06 -8.18 14.27
C ALA A 87 6.81 -8.66 15.70
N VAL A 88 5.54 -8.72 16.08
CA VAL A 88 5.12 -9.22 17.40
C VAL A 88 4.44 -10.56 17.19
N ASP A 89 4.87 -11.58 17.92
CA ASP A 89 4.24 -12.90 17.94
C ASP A 89 2.87 -12.80 18.63
N VAL A 90 1.81 -12.93 17.82
CA VAL A 90 0.43 -12.87 18.31
C VAL A 90 0.06 -14.12 19.10
N LEU A 91 0.67 -15.28 18.79
CA LEU A 91 0.39 -16.53 19.48
C LEU A 91 1.02 -16.53 20.89
N ASP A 92 2.17 -15.88 21.05
CA ASP A 92 2.76 -15.68 22.38
C ASP A 92 1.90 -14.75 23.24
N GLN A 93 1.44 -13.64 22.67
CA GLN A 93 0.59 -12.68 23.39
C GLN A 93 -0.82 -13.20 23.67
N ARG A 94 -1.36 -14.07 22.81
CA ARG A 94 -2.72 -14.59 22.85
C ARG A 94 -2.74 -16.08 22.52
N PRO A 95 -2.28 -16.96 23.43
CA PRO A 95 -2.13 -18.40 23.16
C PRO A 95 -3.42 -19.12 22.72
N ASN A 96 -4.58 -18.61 23.12
CA ASN A 96 -5.88 -19.15 22.68
C ASN A 96 -6.12 -19.01 21.16
N MET A 97 -5.37 -18.15 20.47
CA MET A 97 -5.43 -18.05 19.00
C MET A 97 -4.94 -19.33 18.31
N VAL A 98 -4.07 -20.12 18.94
CA VAL A 98 -3.68 -21.45 18.43
C VAL A 98 -4.90 -22.35 18.26
N ILE A 99 -5.84 -22.32 19.23
CA ILE A 99 -7.08 -23.09 19.18
C ILE A 99 -8.02 -22.52 18.12
N LEU A 100 -8.17 -21.19 18.05
CA LEU A 100 -9.00 -20.53 17.04
C LEU A 100 -8.58 -20.89 15.61
N TRP A 101 -7.28 -21.00 15.37
CA TRP A 101 -6.72 -21.33 14.05
C TRP A 101 -6.42 -22.83 13.86
N ALA A 102 -6.91 -23.71 14.74
CA ALA A 102 -6.60 -25.13 14.67
C ALA A 102 -7.03 -25.75 13.33
N GLY A 103 -6.07 -26.29 12.60
CA GLY A 103 -6.24 -26.82 11.24
C GLY A 103 -5.85 -25.86 10.12
N TYR A 104 -5.39 -24.65 10.46
CA TYR A 104 -4.87 -23.66 9.52
C TYR A 104 -3.47 -23.18 9.92
N ALA A 105 -2.67 -22.77 8.95
CA ALA A 105 -1.26 -22.45 9.18
C ALA A 105 -1.01 -21.28 10.15
N PHE A 106 -1.99 -20.44 10.43
CA PHE A 106 -1.90 -19.39 11.45
C PHE A 106 -1.82 -19.93 12.89
N SER A 107 -2.16 -21.21 13.14
CA SER A 107 -1.91 -21.85 14.43
C SER A 107 -0.42 -22.15 14.69
N TRP A 108 0.42 -22.05 13.67
CA TRP A 108 1.85 -22.35 13.77
C TRP A 108 2.70 -21.10 13.93
N ASP A 109 2.29 -20.03 13.29
CA ASP A 109 3.00 -18.76 13.29
C ASP A 109 2.05 -17.63 12.89
N TYR A 110 1.90 -16.66 13.76
CA TYR A 110 1.07 -15.50 13.50
C TYR A 110 1.71 -14.26 14.11
N ALA A 111 2.48 -13.54 13.30
CA ALA A 111 3.10 -12.29 13.69
C ALA A 111 2.38 -11.09 13.05
N THR A 112 2.44 -9.93 13.72
CA THR A 112 2.01 -8.66 13.14
C THR A 112 2.88 -8.29 11.94
N PRO A 113 2.32 -7.70 10.87
CA PRO A 113 3.11 -7.28 9.71
C PRO A 113 4.01 -6.09 10.07
N ARG A 114 5.14 -6.01 9.41
CA ARG A 114 6.04 -4.85 9.41
C ARG A 114 5.82 -4.00 8.16
N GLY A 115 6.55 -2.90 8.01
CA GLY A 115 6.47 -2.03 6.86
C GLY A 115 6.83 -2.71 5.53
N HIS A 116 6.53 -2.05 4.43
CA HIS A 116 6.68 -2.57 3.06
C HIS A 116 8.07 -3.11 2.75
N GLN A 117 9.13 -2.50 3.31
CA GLN A 117 10.52 -2.96 3.16
C GLN A 117 10.73 -4.41 3.61
N HIS A 118 9.95 -4.90 4.56
CA HIS A 118 10.06 -6.25 5.12
C HIS A 118 9.15 -7.29 4.45
N ALA A 119 8.32 -6.90 3.49
CA ALA A 119 7.27 -7.77 2.94
C ALA A 119 7.78 -9.12 2.39
N VAL A 120 8.95 -9.13 1.75
CA VAL A 120 9.57 -10.36 1.22
C VAL A 120 10.23 -11.16 2.34
N GLU A 121 10.97 -10.47 3.22
CA GLU A 121 11.68 -11.12 4.31
C GLU A 121 10.72 -11.83 5.28
N ASP A 122 9.63 -11.16 5.67
CA ASP A 122 8.64 -11.72 6.59
C ASP A 122 7.95 -12.95 5.99
N LEU A 123 7.65 -12.93 4.70
CA LEU A 123 7.05 -14.09 4.04
C LEU A 123 8.03 -15.28 3.96
N ARG A 124 9.32 -15.02 3.85
CA ARG A 124 10.36 -16.07 3.81
C ARG A 124 10.64 -16.68 5.18
N ARG A 125 10.38 -15.98 6.26
CA ARG A 125 10.70 -16.42 7.62
C ARG A 125 9.55 -17.06 8.36
N THR A 126 8.31 -16.88 7.88
CA THR A 126 7.15 -17.44 8.56
C THR A 126 7.00 -18.95 8.37
N LEU A 127 6.69 -19.66 9.43
CA LEU A 127 6.36 -21.08 9.38
C LEU A 127 5.08 -21.37 8.56
N ARG A 128 4.25 -20.37 8.35
CA ARG A 128 3.02 -20.49 7.52
C ARG A 128 3.32 -20.83 6.07
N THR A 129 4.47 -20.40 5.56
CA THR A 129 4.95 -20.77 4.23
C THR A 129 5.90 -21.96 4.27
N GLY A 130 6.24 -22.43 5.48
CA GLY A 130 7.15 -23.53 5.72
C GLY A 130 8.62 -23.15 5.73
N ALA A 131 8.99 -21.88 5.65
CA ALA A 131 10.37 -21.43 5.73
C ALA A 131 10.90 -21.38 7.17
N PRO A 132 12.22 -21.56 7.40
CA PRO A 132 13.21 -22.06 6.45
C PRO A 132 13.19 -23.60 6.34
N GLY A 133 13.65 -24.12 5.21
CA GLY A 133 13.88 -25.57 5.05
C GLY A 133 12.70 -26.34 4.45
N VAL A 134 11.73 -25.65 3.85
CA VAL A 134 10.62 -26.29 3.16
C VAL A 134 11.10 -27.05 1.94
N THR A 135 10.63 -28.29 1.81
CA THR A 135 10.77 -29.08 0.58
C THR A 135 9.72 -28.63 -0.42
N GLU A 136 10.13 -28.36 -1.66
CA GLU A 136 9.22 -27.99 -2.75
C GLU A 136 8.03 -28.92 -2.86
N GLY A 137 6.82 -28.36 -2.96
CA GLY A 137 5.57 -29.10 -3.06
C GLY A 137 5.00 -29.59 -1.71
N LYS A 138 5.66 -29.30 -0.60
CA LYS A 138 5.15 -29.62 0.77
C LYS A 138 4.83 -28.37 1.58
N GLU A 139 4.87 -27.21 0.95
CA GLU A 139 4.54 -25.94 1.60
C GLU A 139 3.07 -25.89 2.01
N PRO A 140 2.77 -25.37 3.21
CA PRO A 140 1.39 -25.23 3.67
C PRO A 140 0.63 -24.14 2.92
N GLN A 141 1.33 -23.23 2.22
CA GLN A 141 0.76 -22.13 1.46
C GLN A 141 1.19 -22.19 -0.01
N PRO A 142 0.32 -21.75 -0.95
CA PRO A 142 0.62 -21.73 -2.38
C PRO A 142 1.49 -20.53 -2.78
N GLY A 143 2.00 -20.56 -4.02
CA GLY A 143 2.71 -19.45 -4.65
C GLY A 143 1.91 -18.16 -4.72
N THR A 144 0.58 -18.24 -4.68
CA THR A 144 -0.34 -17.08 -4.62
C THR A 144 -0.01 -16.13 -3.47
N CYS A 145 0.54 -16.61 -2.35
CA CYS A 145 0.94 -15.76 -1.22
C CYS A 145 1.99 -14.70 -1.57
N TRP A 146 2.74 -14.89 -2.65
CA TRP A 146 3.69 -13.88 -3.15
C TRP A 146 3.03 -12.66 -3.79
N THR A 147 1.76 -12.72 -4.16
CA THR A 147 1.08 -11.69 -4.97
C THR A 147 1.29 -10.26 -4.46
N CYS A 148 1.26 -10.05 -3.14
CA CYS A 148 1.33 -8.74 -2.51
C CYS A 148 2.73 -8.39 -1.96
N LYS A 149 3.83 -8.93 -2.53
CA LYS A 149 5.14 -8.87 -1.88
C LYS A 149 6.20 -8.02 -2.58
N GLY A 150 6.01 -7.66 -3.84
CA GLY A 150 6.94 -6.78 -4.52
C GLY A 150 6.80 -6.73 -6.03
N PRO A 151 7.58 -5.87 -6.70
CA PRO A 151 7.48 -5.61 -8.14
C PRO A 151 8.05 -6.75 -9.01
N ASP A 152 8.72 -7.73 -8.44
CA ASP A 152 9.09 -8.96 -9.17
C ASP A 152 7.86 -9.79 -9.54
N VAL A 153 6.79 -9.71 -8.76
CA VAL A 153 5.59 -10.53 -8.96
C VAL A 153 4.90 -10.25 -10.30
N PRO A 154 4.55 -9.00 -10.68
CA PRO A 154 3.94 -8.75 -11.98
C PRO A 154 4.88 -9.10 -13.15
N ARG A 155 6.21 -9.03 -12.97
CA ARG A 155 7.17 -9.53 -13.95
C ARG A 155 7.02 -11.03 -14.14
N LEU A 156 7.03 -11.81 -13.05
CA LEU A 156 6.86 -13.26 -13.08
C LEU A 156 5.50 -13.68 -13.65
N MET A 157 4.43 -12.96 -13.31
CA MET A 157 3.11 -13.20 -13.88
C MET A 157 3.08 -12.96 -15.39
N LYS A 158 3.81 -11.96 -15.89
CA LYS A 158 3.95 -11.70 -17.33
C LYS A 158 4.75 -12.79 -18.03
N GLU A 159 5.81 -13.27 -17.41
CA GLU A 159 6.72 -14.29 -17.98
C GLU A 159 6.10 -15.69 -18.01
N HIS A 160 5.39 -16.07 -16.95
CA HIS A 160 4.88 -17.43 -16.75
C HIS A 160 3.35 -17.58 -16.94
N GLY A 161 2.63 -16.47 -17.05
CA GLY A 161 1.17 -16.43 -17.03
C GLY A 161 0.62 -16.42 -15.61
N VAL A 162 -0.45 -15.65 -15.40
CA VAL A 162 -1.06 -15.39 -14.07
C VAL A 162 -1.52 -16.70 -13.39
N ALA A 163 -2.24 -17.56 -14.11
CA ALA A 163 -2.72 -18.83 -13.58
C ALA A 163 -1.58 -19.77 -13.18
N ASN A 164 -0.53 -19.86 -14.00
CA ASN A 164 0.64 -20.67 -13.69
C ASN A 164 1.43 -20.13 -12.50
N PHE A 165 1.47 -18.81 -12.33
CA PHE A 165 2.08 -18.20 -11.15
C PHE A 165 1.33 -18.61 -9.86
N TYR A 166 0.02 -18.54 -9.86
CA TYR A 166 -0.78 -18.90 -8.69
C TYR A 166 -0.72 -20.41 -8.36
N LYS A 167 -0.80 -21.27 -9.39
CA LYS A 167 -0.81 -22.72 -9.22
C LYS A 167 0.52 -23.29 -8.70
N ALA A 168 1.62 -22.58 -8.94
CA ALA A 168 2.94 -23.03 -8.53
C ALA A 168 3.07 -23.15 -7.01
N PRO A 169 3.91 -24.06 -6.50
CA PRO A 169 4.24 -24.08 -5.08
C PRO A 169 4.97 -22.79 -4.68
N TRP A 170 4.84 -22.41 -3.42
CA TRP A 170 5.43 -21.20 -2.87
C TRP A 170 6.95 -21.12 -3.12
N SER A 171 7.67 -22.22 -2.93
CA SER A 171 9.14 -22.30 -3.07
C SER A 171 9.63 -21.97 -4.49
N LYS A 172 8.83 -22.23 -5.51
CA LYS A 172 9.22 -21.95 -6.91
C LYS A 172 9.57 -20.48 -7.16
N TRP A 173 8.93 -19.57 -6.46
CA TRP A 173 9.15 -18.14 -6.62
C TRP A 173 10.07 -17.52 -5.55
N GLY A 174 10.41 -18.30 -4.52
CA GLY A 174 11.17 -17.83 -3.36
C GLY A 174 12.47 -17.13 -3.72
N ASP A 175 13.24 -17.67 -4.65
CA ASP A 175 14.52 -17.10 -5.09
C ASP A 175 14.38 -16.01 -6.16
N GLN A 176 13.18 -15.80 -6.69
CA GLN A 176 12.91 -14.85 -7.77
C GLN A 176 12.20 -13.58 -7.31
N VAL A 177 11.53 -13.61 -6.16
CA VAL A 177 10.91 -12.43 -5.54
C VAL A 177 11.89 -11.86 -4.53
N MET A 178 12.76 -10.96 -4.99
CA MET A 178 13.87 -10.40 -4.20
C MET A 178 13.59 -8.99 -3.69
N ASN A 179 12.77 -8.23 -4.42
CA ASN A 179 12.50 -6.83 -4.15
C ASN A 179 11.17 -6.67 -3.42
N SER A 180 11.21 -6.03 -2.26
CA SER A 180 10.01 -5.73 -1.47
C SER A 180 9.12 -4.68 -2.13
N VAL A 181 7.87 -4.59 -1.68
CA VAL A 181 6.87 -3.63 -2.19
C VAL A 181 7.50 -2.24 -2.35
N GLY A 182 7.35 -1.66 -3.54
CA GLY A 182 8.01 -0.43 -3.87
C GLY A 182 7.39 0.35 -5.03
N CYS A 183 8.18 1.19 -5.66
CA CYS A 183 7.70 2.19 -6.63
C CYS A 183 6.85 1.58 -7.76
N SER A 184 7.35 0.53 -8.42
CA SER A 184 6.67 -0.10 -9.57
C SER A 184 5.46 -0.96 -9.20
N ASP A 185 5.17 -1.17 -7.92
CA ASP A 185 3.91 -1.79 -7.50
C ASP A 185 2.73 -0.84 -7.65
N CYS A 186 2.98 0.48 -7.54
CA CYS A 186 1.96 1.52 -7.54
C CYS A 186 2.09 2.51 -8.70
N HIS A 187 3.26 2.56 -9.36
CA HIS A 187 3.56 3.52 -10.43
C HIS A 187 4.01 2.83 -11.71
N ASP A 188 3.58 3.36 -12.83
CA ASP A 188 4.20 3.03 -14.12
C ASP A 188 5.64 3.55 -14.12
N SER A 189 6.62 2.69 -14.34
CA SER A 189 8.05 3.06 -14.21
C SER A 189 8.48 4.14 -15.20
N LYS A 190 7.79 4.29 -16.34
CA LYS A 190 8.14 5.27 -17.37
C LYS A 190 7.54 6.65 -17.09
N THR A 191 6.26 6.71 -16.72
CA THR A 191 5.52 7.97 -16.55
C THR A 191 5.40 8.40 -15.09
N MET A 192 5.54 7.46 -14.16
CA MET A 192 5.24 7.58 -12.73
C MET A 192 3.76 7.86 -12.42
N ASP A 193 2.88 7.69 -13.41
CA ASP A 193 1.45 7.71 -13.16
C ASP A 193 1.06 6.55 -12.23
N LEU A 194 0.04 6.76 -11.41
CA LEU A 194 -0.49 5.70 -10.56
C LEU A 194 -1.08 4.59 -11.41
N LYS A 195 -0.63 3.36 -11.18
CA LYS A 195 -1.03 2.19 -11.95
C LYS A 195 -0.93 0.93 -11.10
N PRO A 196 -2.04 0.30 -10.76
CA PRO A 196 -1.99 -1.01 -10.12
C PRO A 196 -1.30 -2.05 -11.01
N ALA A 197 -0.51 -2.91 -10.39
CA ALA A 197 0.29 -3.91 -11.11
C ALA A 197 -0.26 -5.34 -10.95
N ARG A 198 -1.37 -5.54 -10.23
CA ARG A 198 -1.96 -6.88 -9.94
C ARG A 198 -3.21 -7.13 -10.76
N PRO A 199 -3.25 -8.23 -11.57
CA PRO A 199 -4.39 -8.55 -12.43
C PRO A 199 -5.71 -8.71 -11.68
N ALA A 200 -5.69 -9.27 -10.46
CA ALA A 200 -6.90 -9.56 -9.67
C ALA A 200 -7.79 -8.32 -9.44
N LEU A 201 -7.20 -7.13 -9.29
CA LEU A 201 -7.96 -5.88 -9.16
C LEU A 201 -8.71 -5.54 -10.46
N TYR A 202 -8.04 -5.65 -11.61
CA TYR A 202 -8.64 -5.39 -12.91
C TYR A 202 -9.77 -6.36 -13.20
N GLU A 203 -9.56 -7.65 -12.92
CA GLU A 203 -10.55 -8.70 -13.09
C GLU A 203 -11.78 -8.49 -12.20
N ALA A 204 -11.58 -8.11 -10.92
CA ALA A 204 -12.67 -7.82 -10.01
C ALA A 204 -13.51 -6.63 -10.49
N TRP A 205 -12.87 -5.56 -10.93
CA TRP A 205 -13.57 -4.38 -11.45
C TRP A 205 -14.32 -4.67 -12.75
N GLN A 206 -13.72 -5.45 -13.63
CA GLN A 206 -14.37 -5.87 -14.88
C GLN A 206 -15.63 -6.70 -14.61
N ARG A 207 -15.61 -7.60 -13.60
CA ARG A 207 -16.81 -8.41 -13.24
C ARG A 207 -18.00 -7.56 -12.79
N VAL A 208 -17.74 -6.40 -12.18
CA VAL A 208 -18.80 -5.44 -11.80
C VAL A 208 -19.02 -4.33 -12.81
N GLY A 209 -18.54 -4.50 -14.06
CA GLY A 209 -18.76 -3.56 -15.18
C GLY A 209 -17.95 -2.27 -15.08
N LYS A 210 -16.89 -2.23 -14.28
CA LYS A 210 -15.99 -1.08 -14.13
C LYS A 210 -14.65 -1.33 -14.83
N ASP A 211 -13.95 -0.24 -15.15
CA ASP A 211 -12.62 -0.27 -15.75
C ASP A 211 -11.64 0.55 -14.89
N VAL A 212 -10.66 -0.11 -14.32
CA VAL A 212 -9.61 0.52 -13.49
C VAL A 212 -8.89 1.64 -14.25
N ASN A 213 -8.69 1.48 -15.56
CA ASN A 213 -8.00 2.49 -16.38
C ASN A 213 -8.81 3.77 -16.58
N LYS A 214 -10.11 3.76 -16.26
CA LYS A 214 -10.99 4.94 -16.30
C LYS A 214 -11.21 5.57 -14.94
N ALA A 215 -10.58 5.05 -13.90
CA ALA A 215 -10.65 5.62 -12.57
C ALA A 215 -10.06 7.04 -12.56
N THR A 216 -10.68 7.91 -11.79
CA THR A 216 -10.15 9.25 -11.55
C THR A 216 -8.81 9.18 -10.79
N HIS A 217 -8.01 10.25 -10.85
CA HIS A 217 -6.77 10.30 -10.09
C HIS A 217 -7.00 10.06 -8.59
N GLN A 218 -8.08 10.62 -8.02
CA GLN A 218 -8.43 10.43 -6.61
C GLN A 218 -8.81 8.98 -6.29
N GLU A 219 -9.58 8.31 -7.13
CA GLU A 219 -9.86 6.88 -6.97
C GLU A 219 -8.58 6.05 -7.08
N MET A 220 -7.72 6.38 -8.05
CA MET A 220 -6.46 5.66 -8.26
C MET A 220 -5.54 5.73 -7.03
N ARG A 221 -5.57 6.82 -6.26
CA ARG A 221 -4.86 6.99 -4.98
C ARG A 221 -5.31 6.00 -3.88
N SER A 222 -6.43 5.32 -4.07
CA SER A 222 -6.86 4.19 -3.24
C SER A 222 -6.67 2.85 -3.96
N LEU A 223 -6.88 2.78 -5.27
CA LEU A 223 -6.83 1.52 -6.02
C LEU A 223 -5.43 0.89 -6.07
N VAL A 224 -4.38 1.70 -6.11
CA VAL A 224 -3.01 1.18 -6.02
C VAL A 224 -2.71 0.52 -4.67
N CYS A 225 -3.46 0.84 -3.62
CA CYS A 225 -3.41 0.14 -2.33
C CYS A 225 -4.35 -1.08 -2.32
N ALA A 226 -5.55 -0.92 -2.88
CA ALA A 226 -6.58 -1.94 -2.94
C ALA A 226 -6.17 -3.21 -3.71
N GLN A 227 -5.19 -3.15 -4.60
CA GLN A 227 -4.66 -4.34 -5.28
C GLN A 227 -4.06 -5.37 -4.32
N CYS A 228 -3.72 -4.96 -3.08
CA CYS A 228 -3.15 -5.81 -2.03
C CYS A 228 -3.92 -5.68 -0.71
N HIS A 229 -4.42 -4.47 -0.37
CA HIS A 229 -5.17 -4.18 0.87
C HIS A 229 -6.68 -4.31 0.62
N THR A 230 -7.13 -5.52 0.32
CA THR A 230 -8.52 -5.87 -0.02
C THR A 230 -8.84 -7.29 0.44
N GLU A 231 -10.10 -7.61 0.59
CA GLU A 231 -10.53 -8.99 0.84
C GLU A 231 -10.29 -9.86 -0.40
N TYR A 232 -9.83 -11.08 -0.17
CA TYR A 232 -9.53 -12.02 -1.24
C TYR A 232 -9.68 -13.47 -0.77
N TYR A 233 -9.75 -14.38 -1.73
CA TYR A 233 -9.67 -15.82 -1.48
C TYR A 233 -8.91 -16.52 -2.62
N PHE A 234 -8.57 -17.77 -2.39
CA PHE A 234 -7.91 -18.63 -3.37
C PHE A 234 -8.93 -19.54 -4.05
N LYS A 235 -9.33 -19.16 -5.25
CA LYS A 235 -10.39 -19.85 -6.01
C LYS A 235 -9.88 -21.16 -6.59
N GLY A 236 -10.60 -22.24 -6.30
CA GLY A 236 -10.36 -23.56 -6.88
C GLY A 236 -9.03 -24.20 -6.48
N ASP A 237 -8.72 -25.33 -7.12
CA ASP A 237 -7.51 -26.10 -6.85
C ASP A 237 -6.23 -25.37 -7.30
N GLU A 238 -6.37 -24.47 -8.27
CA GLU A 238 -5.27 -23.65 -8.79
C GLU A 238 -4.93 -22.45 -7.89
N LYS A 239 -5.65 -22.27 -6.78
CA LYS A 239 -5.43 -21.21 -5.82
C LYS A 239 -5.41 -19.80 -6.44
N TYR A 240 -6.30 -19.59 -7.44
CA TYR A 240 -6.36 -18.33 -8.17
C TYR A 240 -6.84 -17.19 -7.27
N LEU A 241 -6.01 -16.15 -7.11
CA LEU A 241 -6.36 -15.00 -6.28
C LEU A 241 -7.58 -14.28 -6.85
N THR A 242 -8.64 -14.21 -6.08
CA THR A 242 -9.91 -13.62 -6.51
C THR A 242 -10.48 -12.73 -5.41
N PHE A 243 -11.04 -11.58 -5.78
CA PHE A 243 -11.70 -10.67 -4.86
C PHE A 243 -13.21 -10.93 -4.85
N PRO A 244 -13.87 -11.11 -3.70
CA PRO A 244 -15.27 -11.53 -3.58
C PRO A 244 -16.26 -10.36 -3.64
N GLN A 245 -16.01 -9.33 -4.45
CA GLN A 245 -16.74 -8.05 -4.42
C GLN A 245 -17.90 -7.99 -5.43
N ASP A 246 -18.22 -9.09 -6.12
CA ASP A 246 -19.19 -9.12 -7.22
C ASP A 246 -20.61 -8.68 -6.80
N SER A 247 -20.98 -8.89 -5.54
CA SER A 247 -22.27 -8.49 -4.97
C SER A 247 -22.23 -7.26 -4.07
N GLY A 248 -21.05 -6.66 -3.88
CA GLY A 248 -20.80 -5.51 -3.03
C GLY A 248 -19.64 -5.70 -2.07
N MET A 249 -19.38 -4.66 -1.28
CA MET A 249 -18.22 -4.59 -0.37
C MET A 249 -18.60 -4.75 1.10
N THR A 250 -19.87 -4.92 1.44
CA THR A 250 -20.29 -5.15 2.83
C THR A 250 -20.01 -6.60 3.25
N VAL A 251 -19.90 -6.84 4.54
CA VAL A 251 -19.67 -8.17 5.11
C VAL A 251 -20.77 -9.14 4.65
N GLU A 252 -22.02 -8.70 4.69
CA GLU A 252 -23.17 -9.51 4.28
C GLU A 252 -23.15 -9.86 2.78
N ALA A 253 -22.69 -8.93 1.94
CA ALA A 253 -22.56 -9.18 0.50
C ALA A 253 -21.47 -10.22 0.21
N MET A 254 -20.36 -10.15 0.92
CA MET A 254 -19.27 -11.11 0.80
C MET A 254 -19.64 -12.48 1.37
N GLU A 255 -20.30 -12.53 2.53
CA GLU A 255 -20.82 -13.77 3.10
C GLU A 255 -21.76 -14.45 2.11
N LYS A 256 -22.74 -13.73 1.56
CA LYS A 256 -23.64 -14.24 0.52
C LYS A 256 -22.88 -14.75 -0.72
N TYR A 257 -21.81 -14.07 -1.13
CA TYR A 257 -20.97 -14.51 -2.24
C TYR A 257 -20.29 -15.86 -1.93
N TYR A 258 -19.71 -16.00 -0.76
CA TYR A 258 -19.05 -17.25 -0.33
C TYR A 258 -20.03 -18.40 -0.10
N ASP A 259 -21.20 -18.13 0.47
CA ASP A 259 -22.26 -19.11 0.68
C ASP A 259 -22.78 -19.67 -0.66
N ALA A 260 -22.98 -18.80 -1.65
CA ALA A 260 -23.42 -19.22 -2.99
C ALA A 260 -22.45 -20.20 -3.68
N MET A 261 -21.18 -20.17 -3.29
CA MET A 261 -20.13 -21.07 -3.80
C MET A 261 -19.81 -22.23 -2.85
N ASN A 262 -20.47 -22.32 -1.69
CA ASN A 262 -20.12 -23.25 -0.61
C ASN A 262 -18.61 -23.20 -0.30
N TYR A 263 -18.04 -21.98 -0.27
CA TYR A 263 -16.62 -21.77 -0.05
C TYR A 263 -16.27 -21.76 1.43
N LYS A 264 -15.12 -22.31 1.77
CA LYS A 264 -14.47 -22.22 3.08
C LYS A 264 -12.96 -22.16 2.90
N ASP A 265 -12.28 -21.42 3.75
CA ASP A 265 -10.82 -21.40 3.77
C ASP A 265 -10.25 -22.72 4.31
N TYR A 266 -10.83 -23.23 5.38
CA TYR A 266 -10.42 -24.50 5.99
C TYR A 266 -11.54 -25.14 6.82
N THR A 267 -11.31 -26.37 7.26
CA THR A 267 -12.15 -27.05 8.24
C THR A 267 -11.42 -27.03 9.59
N HIS A 268 -12.04 -26.46 10.60
CA HIS A 268 -11.47 -26.36 11.93
C HIS A 268 -11.16 -27.76 12.52
N ALA A 269 -9.92 -27.98 12.97
CA ALA A 269 -9.45 -29.30 13.34
C ALA A 269 -10.21 -29.93 14.53
N LEU A 270 -10.66 -29.12 15.48
CA LEU A 270 -11.36 -29.60 16.69
C LEU A 270 -12.87 -29.64 16.49
N SER A 271 -13.51 -28.53 16.10
CA SER A 271 -14.96 -28.43 15.99
C SER A 271 -15.54 -29.03 14.70
N ARG A 272 -14.71 -29.29 13.69
CA ARG A 272 -15.09 -29.70 12.34
C ARG A 272 -15.96 -28.68 11.57
N ALA A 273 -16.13 -27.49 12.12
CA ALA A 273 -16.85 -26.41 11.45
C ALA A 273 -16.11 -25.95 10.19
N PRO A 274 -16.84 -25.63 9.11
CA PRO A 274 -16.26 -24.87 8.00
C PRO A 274 -15.96 -23.44 8.46
N ILE A 275 -14.76 -22.96 8.17
CA ILE A 275 -14.34 -21.62 8.58
C ILE A 275 -14.05 -20.77 7.35
N LEU A 276 -14.65 -19.59 7.35
CA LEU A 276 -14.33 -18.51 6.45
C LEU A 276 -13.48 -17.48 7.22
N LYS A 277 -12.38 -17.07 6.64
CA LYS A 277 -11.45 -16.13 7.24
C LYS A 277 -11.52 -14.78 6.51
N ALA A 278 -11.75 -13.68 7.21
CA ALA A 278 -11.48 -12.37 6.66
C ALA A 278 -9.97 -12.22 6.45
N GLN A 279 -9.56 -11.93 5.22
CA GLN A 279 -8.14 -11.91 4.86
C GLN A 279 -7.52 -10.53 5.10
N HIS A 280 -7.96 -9.52 4.36
CA HIS A 280 -7.32 -8.21 4.38
C HIS A 280 -8.25 -7.07 3.93
N PRO A 281 -9.47 -6.92 4.46
CA PRO A 281 -10.53 -6.06 3.94
C PRO A 281 -10.31 -4.56 4.20
N GLY A 282 -9.09 -4.05 4.03
CA GLY A 282 -8.75 -2.65 4.30
C GLY A 282 -9.47 -1.68 3.37
N TYR A 283 -9.52 -1.99 2.07
CA TYR A 283 -10.20 -1.16 1.07
C TYR A 283 -11.71 -1.12 1.31
N GLU A 284 -12.33 -2.25 1.59
CA GLU A 284 -13.76 -2.39 1.85
C GLU A 284 -14.19 -1.61 3.10
N VAL A 285 -13.45 -1.78 4.19
CA VAL A 285 -13.69 -1.04 5.45
C VAL A 285 -13.56 0.47 5.22
N HIS A 286 -12.54 0.88 4.47
CA HIS A 286 -12.37 2.30 4.11
C HIS A 286 -13.56 2.81 3.28
N GLN A 287 -14.01 2.06 2.25
CA GLN A 287 -15.13 2.47 1.40
C GLN A 287 -16.46 2.56 2.16
N MET A 288 -16.68 1.70 3.14
CA MET A 288 -17.86 1.77 4.02
C MET A 288 -17.77 2.91 5.04
N GLY A 289 -16.59 3.38 5.36
CA GLY A 289 -16.34 4.45 6.31
C GLY A 289 -16.61 5.85 5.77
N ILE A 290 -16.76 6.83 6.70
CA ILE A 290 -17.07 8.23 6.35
C ILE A 290 -16.02 8.88 5.43
N HIS A 291 -14.75 8.49 5.54
CA HIS A 291 -13.67 9.00 4.71
C HIS A 291 -13.84 8.55 3.25
N GLY A 292 -14.04 7.26 3.00
CA GLY A 292 -14.28 6.73 1.67
C GLY A 292 -15.54 7.33 1.02
N GLN A 293 -16.63 7.42 1.78
CA GLN A 293 -17.89 8.01 1.31
C GLN A 293 -17.76 9.50 0.95
N ARG A 294 -16.78 10.21 1.52
CA ARG A 294 -16.48 11.62 1.23
C ARG A 294 -15.34 11.80 0.21
N GLY A 295 -14.87 10.74 -0.39
CA GLY A 295 -13.84 10.78 -1.42
C GLY A 295 -12.43 11.03 -0.90
N VAL A 296 -12.18 10.84 0.40
CA VAL A 296 -10.80 10.82 0.96
C VAL A 296 -10.15 9.51 0.55
N SER A 297 -8.98 9.57 -0.06
CA SER A 297 -8.24 8.37 -0.48
C SER A 297 -7.33 7.82 0.61
N CYS A 298 -6.89 6.57 0.45
CA CYS A 298 -5.88 5.96 1.33
C CYS A 298 -4.60 6.81 1.36
N ALA A 299 -4.17 7.30 0.21
CA ALA A 299 -2.96 8.10 0.09
C ALA A 299 -3.08 9.50 0.71
N ASP A 300 -4.28 10.03 0.97
CA ASP A 300 -4.43 11.32 1.64
C ASP A 300 -3.93 11.28 3.09
N CYS A 301 -3.98 10.10 3.73
CA CYS A 301 -3.46 9.89 5.07
C CYS A 301 -2.08 9.20 5.06
N HIS A 302 -1.93 8.12 4.27
CA HIS A 302 -0.71 7.30 4.27
C HIS A 302 0.42 7.84 3.39
N MET A 303 0.10 8.69 2.41
CA MET A 303 1.06 9.35 1.51
C MET A 303 0.63 10.80 1.25
N PRO A 304 0.52 11.64 2.31
CA PRO A 304 0.03 13.01 2.18
C PRO A 304 1.01 13.86 1.35
N TYR A 305 0.51 14.94 0.76
CA TYR A 305 1.38 15.92 0.13
C TYR A 305 2.18 16.68 1.19
N MET A 306 3.50 16.66 1.04
CA MET A 306 4.46 17.38 1.88
C MET A 306 5.18 18.43 1.05
N SER A 307 5.70 19.48 1.70
CA SER A 307 6.56 20.47 1.07
C SER A 307 7.83 20.66 1.89
N LYS A 308 8.97 20.66 1.24
CA LYS A 308 10.26 20.97 1.86
C LYS A 308 11.11 21.81 0.90
N GLY A 309 11.41 23.03 1.31
CA GLY A 309 12.15 24.00 0.47
C GLY A 309 11.39 24.37 -0.80
N GLY A 310 10.05 24.49 -0.75
CA GLY A 310 9.19 24.80 -1.88
C GLY A 310 8.96 23.66 -2.88
N VAL A 311 9.49 22.48 -2.62
CA VAL A 311 9.29 21.28 -3.46
C VAL A 311 8.28 20.37 -2.81
N LYS A 312 7.19 20.07 -3.51
CA LYS A 312 6.18 19.12 -3.09
C LYS A 312 6.63 17.68 -3.36
N TYR A 313 6.31 16.79 -2.46
CA TYR A 313 6.54 15.35 -2.60
C TYR A 313 5.53 14.58 -1.76
N THR A 314 5.42 13.27 -1.97
CA THR A 314 4.57 12.38 -1.18
C THR A 314 5.46 11.37 -0.45
N PRO A 315 5.57 11.43 0.89
CA PRO A 315 6.32 10.42 1.62
C PRO A 315 5.58 9.07 1.57
N THR A 316 6.32 8.00 1.57
CA THR A 316 5.78 6.67 1.87
C THR A 316 5.73 6.53 3.39
N THR A 317 4.55 6.36 3.97
CA THR A 317 4.40 6.17 5.42
C THR A 317 3.80 4.80 5.74
N THR A 318 4.17 4.25 6.87
CA THR A 318 3.62 3.03 7.48
C THR A 318 2.94 3.38 8.79
N LEU A 319 1.96 4.26 8.71
CA LEU A 319 1.16 4.61 9.90
C LEU A 319 0.32 3.43 10.37
#